data_50d169f825aa27d16d6b1b412256505b
#
_entry.id   50d169f825aa27d16d6b1b412256505b
#
_cell.length_a   1.000
_cell.length_b   1.000
_cell.length_c   1.000
_cell.angle_alpha   90.00
_cell.angle_beta   90.00
_cell.angle_gamma   90.00
#
_symmetry.space_group_name_H-M   'P 1'
#
loop_
_entity.id
_entity.type
_entity.pdbx_description
1 polymer ?
#
loop_
_entity_poly.entity_id
_entity_poly.type
_entity_poly.pdbx_seq_one_letter_code
_entity_poly.pdbx_strand_id
1 'polypeptide(L)'
;MSRRILAFGDTHFPEQDDNALEVFRKVVQDTKPDLVVCLGDVIDCKAFATHAPDITGDTPYQHELALANELFDFIQKYAGRLVMLEGNHEYRVIRYAARERVGQATLSLLSPRKNLSRGRKNFQYIPYDGHEGMYSHFAVSKNLVAVHGWSFAQDATRTHLKLSQGRSVIHGHTHRADHVMSQAVWGKGTIEAMSAGCLCKLIPTYNVGNPVTWVNGFIQGFIGSKSHSLYFVPIIDGSCVMPDGKEVRA
;
A
#
# COMPACT_ATOMS: atom_id res chain seq x y z
N MET A 1 -21.51 14.81 5.00
CA MET A 1 -20.50 14.35 5.97
C MET A 1 -19.23 13.98 5.21
N SER A 2 -18.05 14.14 5.80
CA SER A 2 -16.80 13.67 5.23
C SER A 2 -16.66 12.15 5.41
N ARG A 3 -16.01 11.49 4.43
CA ARG A 3 -15.67 10.06 4.53
C ARG A 3 -14.29 9.91 5.18
N ARG A 4 -14.15 8.98 6.12
CA ARG A 4 -12.86 8.61 6.71
C ARG A 4 -12.17 7.59 5.82
N ILE A 5 -10.91 7.82 5.52
CA ILE A 5 -10.07 6.88 4.79
C ILE A 5 -8.85 6.50 5.62
N LEU A 6 -8.37 5.27 5.41
CA LEU A 6 -7.04 4.83 5.79
C LEU A 6 -6.31 4.35 4.54
N ALA A 7 -5.00 4.63 4.43
CA ALA A 7 -4.17 4.06 3.38
C ALA A 7 -2.88 3.50 3.98
N PHE A 8 -2.54 2.30 3.58
CA PHE A 8 -1.35 1.57 4.01
C PHE A 8 -0.76 0.80 2.82
N GLY A 9 0.46 0.34 2.93
CA GLY A 9 1.10 -0.51 1.94
C GLY A 9 2.37 -1.14 2.49
N ASP A 10 3.09 -1.83 1.59
CA ASP A 10 4.45 -2.30 1.84
C ASP A 10 4.52 -3.14 3.13
N THR A 11 3.58 -4.09 3.27
CA THR A 11 3.54 -5.05 4.39
C THR A 11 4.53 -6.18 4.17
N HIS A 12 4.73 -6.58 2.90
CA HIS A 12 5.67 -7.60 2.47
C HIS A 12 5.53 -8.91 3.26
N PHE A 13 4.32 -9.44 3.42
CA PHE A 13 4.19 -10.74 4.06
C PHE A 13 5.14 -11.78 3.46
N PRO A 14 5.91 -12.51 4.28
CA PRO A 14 5.85 -12.64 5.74
C PRO A 14 6.85 -11.74 6.50
N GLU A 15 7.34 -10.67 5.91
CA GLU A 15 8.30 -9.74 6.51
C GLU A 15 7.61 -8.54 7.21
N GLN A 16 6.34 -8.69 7.59
CA GLN A 16 5.62 -7.68 8.34
C GLN A 16 6.29 -7.39 9.69
N ASP A 17 6.12 -6.14 10.17
CA ASP A 17 6.34 -5.82 11.57
C ASP A 17 5.05 -6.12 12.34
N ASP A 18 5.09 -7.11 13.23
CA ASP A 18 3.89 -7.60 13.92
C ASP A 18 3.26 -6.53 14.82
N ASN A 19 4.07 -5.69 15.46
CA ASN A 19 3.56 -4.59 16.29
C ASN A 19 2.91 -3.50 15.45
N ALA A 20 3.56 -3.11 14.34
CA ALA A 20 3.00 -2.12 13.41
C ALA A 20 1.67 -2.61 12.80
N LEU A 21 1.62 -3.88 12.42
CA LEU A 21 0.42 -4.50 11.87
C LEU A 21 -0.72 -4.55 12.90
N GLU A 22 -0.41 -4.90 14.16
CA GLU A 22 -1.42 -4.95 15.23
C GLU A 22 -1.96 -3.56 15.57
N VAL A 23 -1.10 -2.53 15.64
CA VAL A 23 -1.54 -1.12 15.78
C VAL A 23 -2.48 -0.75 14.66
N PHE A 24 -2.12 -1.04 13.39
CA PHE A 24 -2.97 -0.75 12.24
C PHE A 24 -4.33 -1.47 12.32
N ARG A 25 -4.34 -2.76 12.69
CA ARG A 25 -5.59 -3.52 12.90
C ARG A 25 -6.49 -2.85 13.95
N LYS A 26 -5.94 -2.46 15.09
CA LYS A 26 -6.70 -1.75 16.14
C LYS A 26 -7.26 -0.42 15.65
N VAL A 27 -6.48 0.35 14.89
CA VAL A 27 -6.95 1.60 14.27
C VAL A 27 -8.11 1.33 13.31
N VAL A 28 -8.03 0.32 12.44
CA VAL A 28 -9.14 -0.06 11.54
C VAL A 28 -10.40 -0.42 12.33
N GLN A 29 -10.25 -1.22 13.39
CA GLN A 29 -11.37 -1.66 14.24
C GLN A 29 -12.03 -0.48 14.95
N ASP A 30 -11.24 0.43 15.52
CA ASP A 30 -11.71 1.57 16.29
C ASP A 30 -12.36 2.64 15.40
N THR A 31 -11.74 2.93 14.28
CA THR A 31 -12.15 4.05 13.42
C THR A 31 -13.24 3.68 12.41
N LYS A 32 -13.39 2.40 12.09
CA LYS A 32 -14.36 1.86 11.11
C LYS A 32 -14.41 2.72 9.85
N PRO A 33 -13.31 2.81 9.09
CA PRO A 33 -13.20 3.72 7.96
C PRO A 33 -14.20 3.38 6.85
N ASP A 34 -14.67 4.40 6.15
CA ASP A 34 -15.51 4.21 4.98
C ASP A 34 -14.77 3.55 3.81
N LEU A 35 -13.45 3.81 3.75
CA LEU A 35 -12.56 3.29 2.71
C LEU A 35 -11.18 2.97 3.31
N VAL A 36 -10.68 1.78 3.02
CA VAL A 36 -9.27 1.43 3.19
C VAL A 36 -8.63 1.25 1.81
N VAL A 37 -7.47 1.85 1.59
CA VAL A 37 -6.67 1.69 0.38
C VAL A 37 -5.37 0.99 0.75
N CYS A 38 -5.21 -0.25 0.29
CA CYS A 38 -3.92 -0.93 0.27
C CYS A 38 -3.15 -0.44 -0.95
N LEU A 39 -2.01 0.20 -0.74
CA LEU A 39 -1.20 0.83 -1.78
C LEU A 39 -0.31 -0.17 -2.55
N GLY A 40 -0.40 -1.47 -2.24
CA GLY A 40 0.37 -2.53 -2.89
C GLY A 40 1.51 -3.07 -2.03
N ASP A 41 2.27 -4.00 -2.60
CA ASP A 41 3.36 -4.72 -1.95
C ASP A 41 2.92 -5.33 -0.60
N VAL A 42 1.72 -5.94 -0.59
CA VAL A 42 1.19 -6.61 0.59
C VAL A 42 1.86 -7.98 0.80
N ILE A 43 2.24 -8.64 -0.29
CA ILE A 43 3.00 -9.90 -0.30
C ILE A 43 4.36 -9.69 -0.95
N ASP A 44 5.38 -10.39 -0.46
CA ASP A 44 6.75 -10.21 -0.97
C ASP A 44 6.98 -10.88 -2.32
N CYS A 45 6.23 -11.94 -2.63
CA CYS A 45 6.39 -12.72 -3.87
C CYS A 45 7.85 -13.13 -4.13
N LYS A 46 8.57 -13.48 -3.07
CA LYS A 46 10.01 -13.76 -3.09
C LYS A 46 10.37 -14.91 -4.03
N ALA A 47 9.52 -15.95 -4.09
CA ALA A 47 9.69 -17.09 -4.98
C ALA A 47 9.71 -16.71 -6.48
N PHE A 48 9.21 -15.50 -6.85
CA PHE A 48 9.15 -15.01 -8.22
C PHE A 48 10.17 -13.91 -8.51
N ALA A 49 11.07 -13.60 -7.56
CA ALA A 49 12.11 -12.60 -7.73
C ALA A 49 13.14 -13.03 -8.80
N THR A 50 13.75 -12.06 -9.48
CA THR A 50 14.77 -12.31 -10.51
C THR A 50 16.14 -12.62 -9.93
N HIS A 51 16.43 -12.15 -8.72
CA HIS A 51 17.66 -12.52 -7.99
C HIS A 51 17.32 -13.75 -7.17
N ALA A 52 18.07 -14.82 -7.38
CA ALA A 52 17.84 -16.13 -6.76
C ALA A 52 17.74 -15.96 -5.24
N PRO A 53 16.57 -16.20 -4.66
CA PRO A 53 16.49 -16.33 -3.23
C PRO A 53 17.24 -17.60 -2.80
N ASP A 54 17.73 -17.59 -1.60
CA ASP A 54 18.14 -18.81 -0.96
C ASP A 54 16.89 -19.69 -0.75
N ILE A 55 16.72 -20.68 -1.64
CA ILE A 55 15.51 -21.54 -1.66
C ILE A 55 15.38 -22.35 -0.37
N THR A 56 16.42 -22.45 0.43
CA THR A 56 16.44 -23.27 1.66
C THR A 56 15.69 -22.64 2.84
N GLY A 57 15.34 -21.35 2.77
CA GLY A 57 14.63 -20.63 3.82
C GLY A 57 13.34 -19.91 3.34
N ASP A 58 12.92 -20.13 2.08
CA ASP A 58 11.80 -19.38 1.53
C ASP A 58 10.44 -19.84 2.08
N THR A 59 9.68 -18.85 2.53
CA THR A 59 8.29 -19.07 2.87
C THR A 59 7.48 -19.36 1.60
N PRO A 60 6.65 -20.43 1.60
CA PRO A 60 5.82 -20.74 0.47
C PRO A 60 4.89 -19.57 0.10
N TYR A 61 4.75 -19.29 -1.19
CA TYR A 61 3.85 -18.25 -1.72
C TYR A 61 2.41 -18.34 -1.17
N GLN A 62 1.92 -19.57 -0.96
CA GLN A 62 0.62 -19.81 -0.36
C GLN A 62 0.50 -19.27 1.08
N HIS A 63 1.60 -19.25 1.83
CA HIS A 63 1.61 -18.68 3.17
C HIS A 63 1.54 -17.16 3.13
N GLU A 64 2.27 -16.51 2.21
CA GLU A 64 2.15 -15.06 1.97
C GLU A 64 0.71 -14.67 1.65
N LEU A 65 0.07 -15.43 0.73
CA LEU A 65 -1.34 -15.23 0.37
C LEU A 65 -2.29 -15.46 1.55
N ALA A 66 -2.00 -16.42 2.43
CA ALA A 66 -2.83 -16.70 3.60
C ALA A 66 -2.81 -15.52 4.58
N LEU A 67 -1.64 -14.99 4.89
CA LEU A 67 -1.47 -13.84 5.79
C LEU A 67 -2.15 -12.57 5.22
N ALA A 68 -1.95 -12.30 3.92
CA ALA A 68 -2.58 -11.17 3.26
C ALA A 68 -4.12 -11.29 3.26
N ASN A 69 -4.63 -12.50 3.03
CA ASN A 69 -6.06 -12.75 3.07
C ASN A 69 -6.64 -12.60 4.47
N GLU A 70 -5.93 -13.04 5.52
CA GLU A 70 -6.34 -12.81 6.92
C GLU A 70 -6.45 -11.32 7.23
N LEU A 71 -5.47 -10.52 6.82
CA LEU A 71 -5.52 -9.07 6.98
C LEU A 71 -6.72 -8.46 6.23
N PHE A 72 -6.96 -8.86 4.99
CA PHE A 72 -8.05 -8.32 4.18
C PHE A 72 -9.43 -8.72 4.72
N ASP A 73 -9.58 -9.94 5.21
CA ASP A 73 -10.81 -10.41 5.87
C ASP A 73 -11.07 -9.61 7.16
N PHE A 74 -10.01 -9.35 7.94
CA PHE A 74 -10.10 -8.49 9.12
C PHE A 74 -10.52 -7.06 8.74
N ILE A 75 -9.87 -6.43 7.75
CA ILE A 75 -10.22 -5.08 7.30
C ILE A 75 -11.67 -5.02 6.85
N GLN A 76 -12.15 -5.97 6.06
CA GLN A 76 -13.52 -5.99 5.55
C GLN A 76 -14.58 -6.14 6.64
N LYS A 77 -14.23 -6.71 7.79
CA LYS A 77 -15.13 -6.80 8.94
C LYS A 77 -15.50 -5.41 9.50
N TYR A 78 -14.61 -4.42 9.37
CA TYR A 78 -14.76 -3.12 10.00
C TYR A 78 -14.85 -1.96 9.01
N ALA A 79 -14.30 -2.08 7.81
CA ALA A 79 -14.29 -1.02 6.80
C ALA A 79 -15.46 -1.13 5.82
N GLY A 80 -15.95 0.00 5.32
CA GLY A 80 -17.02 0.03 4.32
C GLY A 80 -16.59 -0.50 2.96
N ARG A 81 -15.34 -0.26 2.55
CA ARG A 81 -14.76 -0.71 1.28
C ARG A 81 -13.25 -0.91 1.43
N LEU A 82 -12.72 -1.91 0.73
CA LEU A 82 -11.29 -2.13 0.57
C LEU A 82 -10.91 -2.03 -0.91
N VAL A 83 -9.90 -1.23 -1.22
CA VAL A 83 -9.27 -1.16 -2.55
C VAL A 83 -7.82 -1.58 -2.40
N MET A 84 -7.35 -2.47 -3.26
CA MET A 84 -5.94 -2.86 -3.36
C MET A 84 -5.39 -2.42 -4.71
N LEU A 85 -4.32 -1.67 -4.68
CA LEU A 85 -3.45 -1.44 -5.83
C LEU A 85 -2.41 -2.56 -5.87
N GLU A 86 -2.20 -3.14 -7.03
CA GLU A 86 -1.12 -4.10 -7.22
C GLU A 86 0.22 -3.36 -7.16
N GLY A 87 1.14 -3.83 -6.34
CA GLY A 87 2.50 -3.31 -6.28
C GLY A 87 3.46 -4.05 -7.21
N ASN A 88 4.70 -3.62 -7.21
CA ASN A 88 5.72 -4.25 -8.05
C ASN A 88 6.09 -5.67 -7.58
N HIS A 89 5.86 -6.00 -6.30
CA HIS A 89 6.09 -7.34 -5.77
C HIS A 89 5.00 -8.32 -6.25
N GLU A 90 3.74 -7.98 -6.15
CA GLU A 90 2.67 -8.80 -6.74
C GLU A 90 2.87 -8.97 -8.25
N TYR A 91 3.33 -7.93 -8.95
CA TYR A 91 3.58 -7.97 -10.39
C TYR A 91 4.73 -8.91 -10.79
N ARG A 92 5.60 -9.30 -9.86
CA ARG A 92 6.65 -10.32 -10.08
C ARG A 92 6.07 -11.62 -10.64
N VAL A 93 4.88 -12.02 -10.18
CA VAL A 93 4.19 -13.24 -10.65
C VAL A 93 3.91 -13.16 -12.15
N ILE A 94 3.42 -12.02 -12.63
CA ILE A 94 3.13 -11.80 -14.05
C ILE A 94 4.43 -11.80 -14.88
N ARG A 95 5.46 -11.11 -14.37
CA ARG A 95 6.78 -11.08 -15.04
C ARG A 95 7.42 -12.46 -15.09
N TYR A 96 7.35 -13.21 -13.99
CA TYR A 96 7.81 -14.60 -13.95
C TYR A 96 7.07 -15.45 -14.99
N ALA A 97 5.74 -15.40 -14.99
CA ALA A 97 4.93 -16.17 -15.93
C ALA A 97 5.25 -15.86 -17.40
N ALA A 98 5.50 -14.59 -17.72
CA ALA A 98 5.90 -14.17 -19.07
C ALA A 98 7.31 -14.70 -19.43
N ARG A 99 8.28 -14.59 -18.52
CA ARG A 99 9.67 -15.05 -18.72
C ARG A 99 9.73 -16.57 -18.89
N GLU A 100 9.06 -17.32 -18.03
CA GLU A 100 9.07 -18.78 -18.03
C GLU A 100 8.02 -19.39 -18.99
N ARG A 101 7.29 -18.56 -19.75
CA ARG A 101 6.21 -18.99 -20.67
C ARG A 101 5.16 -19.86 -19.99
N VAL A 102 4.78 -19.51 -18.78
CA VAL A 102 3.78 -20.24 -17.98
C VAL A 102 2.42 -20.21 -18.68
N GLY A 103 1.81 -21.38 -18.81
CA GLY A 103 0.50 -21.50 -19.44
C GLY A 103 -0.62 -20.79 -18.62
N GLN A 104 -1.67 -20.37 -19.32
CA GLN A 104 -2.79 -19.60 -18.72
C GLN A 104 -3.46 -20.28 -17.53
N ALA A 105 -3.58 -21.60 -17.54
CA ALA A 105 -4.16 -22.36 -16.43
C ALA A 105 -3.31 -22.19 -15.15
N THR A 106 -2.00 -22.38 -15.26
CA THR A 106 -1.07 -22.21 -14.13
C THR A 106 -1.02 -20.75 -13.69
N LEU A 107 -0.94 -19.80 -14.63
CA LEU A 107 -0.96 -18.37 -14.29
C LEU A 107 -2.24 -18.00 -13.53
N SER A 108 -3.39 -18.55 -13.91
CA SER A 108 -4.64 -18.33 -13.17
C SER A 108 -4.60 -18.85 -11.73
N LEU A 109 -3.86 -19.91 -11.44
CA LEU A 109 -3.65 -20.41 -10.08
C LEU A 109 -2.71 -19.52 -9.26
N LEU A 110 -1.68 -18.99 -9.90
CA LEU A 110 -0.67 -18.13 -9.26
C LEU A 110 -1.14 -16.68 -9.11
N SER A 111 -2.13 -16.23 -9.86
CA SER A 111 -2.56 -14.83 -9.94
C SER A 111 -2.85 -14.20 -8.58
N PRO A 112 -2.10 -13.15 -8.16
CA PRO A 112 -2.40 -12.41 -6.94
C PRO A 112 -3.82 -11.83 -6.97
N ARG A 113 -4.24 -11.26 -8.10
CA ARG A 113 -5.58 -10.71 -8.28
C ARG A 113 -6.66 -11.74 -7.93
N LYS A 114 -6.57 -12.95 -8.46
CA LYS A 114 -7.55 -14.01 -8.20
C LYS A 114 -7.52 -14.47 -6.75
N ASN A 115 -6.31 -14.71 -6.23
CA ASN A 115 -6.11 -15.26 -4.89
C ASN A 115 -6.43 -14.27 -3.77
N LEU A 116 -6.24 -12.98 -3.99
CA LEU A 116 -6.53 -11.93 -3.01
C LEU A 116 -7.95 -11.39 -3.14
N SER A 117 -8.59 -11.47 -4.31
CA SER A 117 -9.99 -11.06 -4.47
C SER A 117 -10.97 -12.03 -3.82
N ARG A 118 -10.79 -13.33 -4.00
CA ARG A 118 -11.61 -14.43 -3.40
C ARG A 118 -13.13 -14.19 -3.40
N GLY A 119 -13.66 -13.41 -4.36
CA GLY A 119 -15.09 -13.06 -4.39
C GLY A 119 -15.55 -12.12 -3.27
N ARG A 120 -14.61 -11.40 -2.62
CA ARG A 120 -14.92 -10.41 -1.57
C ARG A 120 -15.90 -9.35 -2.07
N LYS A 121 -16.93 -9.07 -1.29
CA LYS A 121 -17.85 -7.94 -1.52
C LYS A 121 -17.12 -6.63 -1.13
N ASN A 122 -17.48 -5.53 -1.81
CA ASN A 122 -16.87 -4.20 -1.54
C ASN A 122 -15.32 -4.20 -1.60
N PHE A 123 -14.75 -5.08 -2.43
CA PHE A 123 -13.33 -5.17 -2.71
C PHE A 123 -13.07 -4.84 -4.18
N GLN A 124 -12.01 -4.08 -4.42
CA GLN A 124 -11.54 -3.79 -5.78
C GLN A 124 -10.03 -4.01 -5.85
N TYR A 125 -9.60 -4.81 -6.81
CA TYR A 125 -8.20 -4.99 -7.16
C TYR A 125 -7.88 -4.18 -8.42
N ILE A 126 -6.83 -3.37 -8.37
CA ILE A 126 -6.37 -2.53 -9.48
C ILE A 126 -5.01 -3.06 -9.93
N PRO A 127 -4.88 -3.58 -11.16
CA PRO A 127 -3.65 -4.18 -11.63
C PRO A 127 -2.54 -3.15 -11.84
N TYR A 128 -1.29 -3.59 -11.75
CA TYR A 128 -0.09 -2.74 -11.84
C TYR A 128 0.15 -2.17 -13.23
N ASP A 129 -0.17 -2.92 -14.26
CA ASP A 129 0.11 -2.59 -15.66
C ASP A 129 -0.74 -1.44 -16.22
N GLY A 130 -1.76 -1.01 -15.46
CA GLY A 130 -2.67 0.03 -15.90
C GLY A 130 -3.48 -0.40 -17.15
N HIS A 131 -4.47 0.38 -17.51
CA HIS A 131 -5.21 0.25 -18.75
C HIS A 131 -4.94 1.45 -19.66
N GLU A 132 -4.84 1.23 -20.97
CA GLU A 132 -4.78 2.28 -21.99
C GLU A 132 -3.57 3.24 -21.85
N GLY A 133 -2.41 2.72 -21.42
CA GLY A 133 -1.19 3.53 -21.29
C GLY A 133 -1.19 4.47 -20.10
N MET A 134 -2.15 4.36 -19.21
CA MET A 134 -2.15 5.09 -17.94
C MET A 134 -1.51 4.26 -16.82
N TYR A 135 -0.77 4.93 -15.94
CA TYR A 135 -0.27 4.31 -14.73
C TYR A 135 -1.42 3.85 -13.82
N SER A 136 -1.24 2.68 -13.19
CA SER A 136 -2.21 2.15 -12.22
C SER A 136 -2.47 3.16 -11.12
N HIS A 137 -3.74 3.53 -10.92
CA HIS A 137 -4.15 4.45 -9.88
C HIS A 137 -5.59 4.21 -9.46
N PHE A 138 -5.92 4.64 -8.25
CA PHE A 138 -7.29 4.69 -7.75
C PHE A 138 -7.69 6.13 -7.45
N ALA A 139 -8.76 6.59 -8.07
CA ALA A 139 -9.33 7.91 -7.77
C ALA A 139 -10.11 7.85 -6.44
N VAL A 140 -9.48 8.30 -5.35
CA VAL A 140 -10.09 8.42 -4.02
C VAL A 140 -11.18 9.50 -4.04
N SER A 141 -10.89 10.60 -4.74
CA SER A 141 -11.84 11.68 -5.05
C SER A 141 -11.46 12.32 -6.39
N LYS A 142 -12.22 13.33 -6.81
CA LYS A 142 -11.89 14.13 -8.00
C LYS A 142 -10.45 14.70 -7.94
N ASN A 143 -10.00 15.09 -6.75
CA ASN A 143 -8.74 15.81 -6.54
C ASN A 143 -7.66 15.01 -5.81
N LEU A 144 -7.92 13.74 -5.48
CA LEU A 144 -6.98 12.87 -4.76
C LEU A 144 -6.93 11.50 -5.42
N VAL A 145 -5.73 11.05 -5.73
CA VAL A 145 -5.46 9.71 -6.28
C VAL A 145 -4.54 8.93 -5.34
N ALA A 146 -4.71 7.62 -5.34
CA ALA A 146 -3.81 6.68 -4.71
C ALA A 146 -3.06 5.91 -5.80
N VAL A 147 -1.77 5.68 -5.60
CA VAL A 147 -0.90 4.88 -6.47
C VAL A 147 0.00 3.99 -5.61
N HIS A 148 0.50 2.89 -6.17
CA HIS A 148 1.56 2.16 -5.47
C HIS A 148 2.82 3.03 -5.37
N GLY A 149 3.32 3.47 -6.49
CA GLY A 149 4.48 4.35 -6.60
C GLY A 149 5.16 4.16 -7.96
N TRP A 150 5.63 5.26 -8.54
CA TRP A 150 6.30 5.29 -9.86
C TRP A 150 7.79 5.55 -9.74
N SER A 151 8.26 5.97 -8.57
CA SER A 151 9.64 6.34 -8.31
C SER A 151 10.07 5.90 -6.92
N PHE A 152 11.31 5.47 -6.81
CA PHE A 152 12.00 5.15 -5.54
C PHE A 152 13.16 6.11 -5.27
N ALA A 153 13.31 7.16 -6.08
CA ALA A 153 14.32 8.21 -5.88
C ALA A 153 14.19 8.87 -4.51
N GLN A 154 15.21 9.60 -4.08
CA GLN A 154 15.21 10.29 -2.79
C GLN A 154 14.05 11.29 -2.68
N ASP A 155 13.70 11.96 -3.77
CA ASP A 155 12.60 12.93 -3.89
C ASP A 155 11.33 12.32 -4.55
N ALA A 156 11.08 11.03 -4.33
CA ALA A 156 9.98 10.31 -4.96
C ALA A 156 8.61 10.99 -4.76
N THR A 157 8.29 11.43 -3.55
CA THR A 157 7.02 12.10 -3.24
C THR A 157 6.83 13.37 -4.06
N ARG A 158 7.88 14.17 -4.22
CA ARG A 158 7.86 15.36 -5.10
C ARG A 158 7.66 14.97 -6.57
N THR A 159 8.27 13.87 -7.00
CA THR A 159 8.12 13.34 -8.35
C THR A 159 6.67 12.89 -8.60
N HIS A 160 6.06 12.17 -7.64
CA HIS A 160 4.65 11.79 -7.72
C HIS A 160 3.74 13.01 -7.83
N LEU A 161 3.99 14.06 -7.04
CA LEU A 161 3.22 15.31 -7.12
C LEU A 161 3.32 15.96 -8.50
N LYS A 162 4.50 16.01 -9.09
CA LYS A 162 4.70 16.55 -10.45
C LYS A 162 3.95 15.76 -11.52
N LEU A 163 3.96 14.43 -11.41
CA LEU A 163 3.32 13.53 -12.38
C LEU A 163 1.81 13.43 -12.22
N SER A 164 1.24 13.88 -11.11
CA SER A 164 -0.18 13.76 -10.77
C SER A 164 -1.12 14.65 -11.59
N GLN A 165 -0.57 15.50 -12.47
CA GLN A 165 -1.33 16.41 -13.32
C GLN A 165 -2.29 17.33 -12.54
N GLY A 166 -1.81 17.87 -11.41
CA GLY A 166 -2.56 18.82 -10.60
C GLY A 166 -3.53 18.21 -9.60
N ARG A 167 -3.43 16.91 -9.35
CA ARG A 167 -4.15 16.22 -8.27
C ARG A 167 -3.24 15.96 -7.08
N SER A 168 -3.79 15.86 -5.89
CA SER A 168 -3.06 15.32 -4.74
C SER A 168 -2.86 13.81 -4.88
N VAL A 169 -1.80 13.26 -4.26
CA VAL A 169 -1.40 11.85 -4.39
C VAL A 169 -1.08 11.25 -3.03
N ILE A 170 -1.55 10.04 -2.78
CA ILE A 170 -1.02 9.16 -1.73
C ILE A 170 -0.32 7.97 -2.37
N HIS A 171 0.84 7.57 -1.83
CA HIS A 171 1.63 6.49 -2.41
C HIS A 171 2.36 5.64 -1.35
N GLY A 172 2.72 4.42 -1.70
CA GLY A 172 3.60 3.50 -0.97
C GLY A 172 4.99 3.40 -1.62
N HIS A 173 5.51 2.18 -1.75
CA HIS A 173 6.70 1.77 -2.49
C HIS A 173 8.04 2.21 -1.89
N THR A 174 8.12 3.41 -1.34
CA THR A 174 9.40 3.96 -0.85
C THR A 174 9.70 3.59 0.60
N HIS A 175 8.73 3.08 1.34
CA HIS A 175 8.78 2.78 2.77
C HIS A 175 9.13 3.98 3.67
N ARG A 176 9.25 5.17 3.09
CA ARG A 176 9.62 6.40 3.80
C ARG A 176 8.38 7.21 4.16
N ALA A 177 8.48 7.97 5.25
CA ALA A 177 7.52 9.02 5.55
C ALA A 177 7.97 10.32 4.85
N ASP A 178 7.12 10.84 3.98
CA ASP A 178 7.38 12.11 3.30
C ASP A 178 6.06 12.80 2.93
N HIS A 179 6.05 14.12 3.05
CA HIS A 179 4.88 14.95 2.72
C HIS A 179 5.33 16.22 2.01
N VAL A 180 4.82 16.46 0.83
CA VAL A 180 5.13 17.64 0.01
C VAL A 180 3.83 18.33 -0.38
N MET A 181 3.79 19.63 -0.18
CA MET A 181 2.68 20.50 -0.62
C MET A 181 3.16 21.51 -1.64
N SER A 182 2.31 21.87 -2.59
CA SER A 182 2.59 22.89 -3.59
C SER A 182 1.29 23.55 -4.07
N GLN A 183 1.41 24.72 -4.65
CA GLN A 183 0.31 25.31 -5.40
C GLN A 183 0.18 24.62 -6.76
N ALA A 184 -1.04 24.34 -7.20
CA ALA A 184 -1.30 23.79 -8.52
C ALA A 184 -0.94 24.84 -9.61
N VAL A 185 -0.03 24.46 -10.52
CA VAL A 185 0.49 25.40 -11.55
C VAL A 185 -0.60 25.82 -12.53
N TRP A 186 -1.47 24.90 -12.94
CA TRP A 186 -2.55 25.14 -13.93
C TRP A 186 -3.93 25.02 -13.32
N GLY A 187 -4.06 25.09 -12.00
CA GLY A 187 -5.32 24.94 -11.27
C GLY A 187 -5.45 25.97 -10.17
N LYS A 188 -6.56 25.87 -9.44
CA LYS A 188 -6.78 26.67 -8.24
C LYS A 188 -6.60 25.78 -7.01
N GLY A 189 -5.78 26.24 -6.06
CA GLY A 189 -5.63 25.64 -4.75
C GLY A 189 -4.32 24.90 -4.54
N THR A 190 -4.19 24.33 -3.36
CA THR A 190 -3.05 23.54 -2.91
C THR A 190 -3.25 22.08 -3.29
N ILE A 191 -2.17 21.46 -3.75
CA ILE A 191 -2.06 20.01 -3.96
C ILE A 191 -0.97 19.45 -3.06
N GLU A 192 -1.08 18.19 -2.70
CA GLU A 192 -0.13 17.53 -1.82
C GLU A 192 0.19 16.12 -2.30
N ALA A 193 1.36 15.63 -1.97
CA ALA A 193 1.71 14.22 -2.08
C ALA A 193 2.20 13.72 -0.73
N MET A 194 1.76 12.51 -0.35
CA MET A 194 2.11 11.90 0.93
C MET A 194 2.44 10.43 0.75
N SER A 195 3.58 10.00 1.30
CA SER A 195 3.98 8.61 1.40
C SER A 195 3.45 7.98 2.67
N ALA A 196 3.00 6.73 2.57
CA ALA A 196 2.37 6.00 3.69
C ALA A 196 3.37 5.35 4.65
N GLY A 197 4.69 5.41 4.38
CA GLY A 197 5.63 4.56 5.09
C GLY A 197 5.43 3.08 4.70
N CYS A 198 5.63 2.17 5.65
CA CYS A 198 5.43 0.73 5.45
C CYS A 198 4.87 0.07 6.71
N LEU A 199 4.44 -1.19 6.59
CA LEU A 199 4.10 -2.06 7.73
C LEU A 199 5.02 -3.29 7.81
N CYS A 200 6.14 -3.29 7.06
CA CYS A 200 7.16 -4.32 7.14
C CYS A 200 8.25 -4.00 8.19
N LYS A 201 9.09 -4.98 8.48
CA LYS A 201 10.28 -4.81 9.32
C LYS A 201 11.19 -3.72 8.74
N LEU A 202 11.65 -2.81 9.59
CA LEU A 202 12.54 -1.71 9.18
C LEU A 202 13.97 -2.18 8.85
N ILE A 203 14.37 -3.35 9.35
CA ILE A 203 15.64 -3.99 9.04
C ILE A 203 15.34 -5.38 8.46
N PRO A 204 15.08 -5.45 7.15
CA PRO A 204 14.82 -6.73 6.51
C PRO A 204 16.08 -7.58 6.46
N THR A 205 15.91 -8.90 6.50
CA THR A 205 17.02 -9.86 6.56
C THR A 205 18.01 -9.74 5.40
N TYR A 206 17.54 -9.30 4.23
CA TYR A 206 18.37 -9.10 3.02
C TYR A 206 19.14 -7.77 2.99
N ASN A 207 18.93 -6.88 3.96
CA ASN A 207 19.56 -5.55 3.99
C ASN A 207 20.37 -5.30 5.27
N VAL A 208 20.83 -6.36 5.89
CA VAL A 208 21.64 -6.28 7.10
C VAL A 208 22.93 -5.47 6.84
N GLY A 209 23.15 -4.45 7.68
CA GLY A 209 24.34 -3.59 7.61
C GLY A 209 24.19 -2.33 6.75
N ASN A 210 23.11 -2.17 6.00
CA ASN A 210 22.86 -0.93 5.27
C ASN A 210 21.80 -0.07 5.99
N PRO A 211 22.09 1.21 6.27
CA PRO A 211 21.10 2.09 6.86
C PRO A 211 19.93 2.32 5.89
N VAL A 212 18.72 2.19 6.40
CA VAL A 212 17.49 2.51 5.67
C VAL A 212 16.78 3.69 6.34
N THR A 213 16.05 4.46 5.54
CA THR A 213 15.23 5.59 6.02
C THR A 213 13.74 5.21 6.07
N TRP A 214 13.47 3.94 6.30
CA TRP A 214 12.11 3.40 6.36
C TRP A 214 11.43 3.76 7.67
N VAL A 215 10.12 3.94 7.61
CA VAL A 215 9.31 4.30 8.77
C VAL A 215 8.02 3.47 8.75
N ASN A 216 7.71 2.84 9.89
CA ASN A 216 6.39 2.24 10.06
C ASN A 216 5.32 3.32 10.20
N GLY A 217 4.21 3.13 9.50
CA GLY A 217 3.10 4.07 9.54
C GLY A 217 2.05 3.81 8.49
N PHE A 218 1.09 4.68 8.46
CA PHE A 218 -0.02 4.68 7.51
C PHE A 218 -0.57 6.12 7.36
N ILE A 219 -1.45 6.33 6.39
CA ILE A 219 -2.15 7.61 6.22
C ILE A 219 -3.57 7.47 6.74
N GLN A 220 -4.01 8.40 7.59
CA GLN A 220 -5.41 8.68 7.86
C GLN A 220 -5.84 9.93 7.12
N GLY A 221 -7.05 9.92 6.55
CA GLY A 221 -7.59 11.09 5.87
C GLY A 221 -9.09 11.24 6.04
N PHE A 222 -9.54 12.45 5.74
CA PHE A 222 -10.96 12.83 5.67
C PHE A 222 -11.24 13.44 4.31
N ILE A 223 -12.19 12.87 3.59
CA ILE A 223 -12.56 13.31 2.24
C ILE A 223 -13.91 14.01 2.31
N GLY A 224 -13.90 15.32 2.15
CA GLY A 224 -15.09 16.15 1.99
C GLY A 224 -15.56 16.25 0.54
N SER A 225 -16.60 17.04 0.28
CA SER A 225 -17.14 17.25 -1.06
C SER A 225 -16.20 18.06 -1.97
N LYS A 226 -15.39 18.96 -1.40
CA LYS A 226 -14.53 19.89 -2.15
C LYS A 226 -13.04 19.77 -1.75
N SER A 227 -12.75 19.28 -0.57
CA SER A 227 -11.41 19.24 0.02
C SER A 227 -11.16 17.90 0.71
N HIS A 228 -9.90 17.67 1.07
CA HIS A 228 -9.48 16.55 1.90
C HIS A 228 -8.45 17.03 2.92
N SER A 229 -8.23 16.25 3.95
CA SER A 229 -7.12 16.40 4.90
C SER A 229 -6.45 15.06 5.06
N LEU A 230 -5.13 15.02 4.96
CA LEU A 230 -4.31 13.82 5.09
C LEU A 230 -3.35 13.98 6.27
N TYR A 231 -3.14 12.91 7.01
CA TYR A 231 -2.24 12.84 8.15
C TYR A 231 -1.42 11.57 8.04
N PHE A 232 -0.09 11.69 7.97
CA PHE A 232 0.78 10.56 8.18
C PHE A 232 0.76 10.23 9.68
N VAL A 233 0.46 8.98 10.01
CA VAL A 233 0.43 8.48 11.39
C VAL A 233 1.62 7.53 11.56
N PRO A 234 2.73 7.98 12.17
CA PRO A 234 3.87 7.12 12.43
C PRO A 234 3.53 6.10 13.52
N ILE A 235 4.09 4.90 13.37
CA ILE A 235 4.08 3.87 14.40
C ILE A 235 5.48 3.77 14.96
N ILE A 236 5.63 4.10 16.25
CA ILE A 236 6.92 4.13 16.94
C ILE A 236 6.84 3.18 18.13
N ASP A 237 7.74 2.23 18.21
CA ASP A 237 7.81 1.24 19.30
C ASP A 237 6.45 0.58 19.59
N GLY A 238 5.74 0.17 18.54
CA GLY A 238 4.44 -0.49 18.64
C GLY A 238 3.31 0.41 19.15
N SER A 239 3.41 1.73 18.97
CA SER A 239 2.35 2.68 19.32
C SER A 239 2.21 3.80 18.28
N CYS A 240 1.02 4.39 18.19
CA CYS A 240 0.78 5.60 17.42
C CYS A 240 -0.16 6.56 18.18
N VAL A 241 -0.09 7.85 17.81
CA VAL A 241 -1.05 8.86 18.24
C VAL A 241 -1.86 9.30 17.03
N MET A 242 -3.17 9.12 17.11
CA MET A 242 -4.10 9.48 16.04
C MET A 242 -4.31 11.00 15.96
N PRO A 243 -4.79 11.56 14.83
CA PRO A 243 -5.03 12.99 14.69
C PRO A 243 -6.01 13.61 15.71
N ASP A 244 -6.85 12.80 16.33
CA ASP A 244 -7.75 13.21 17.42
C ASP A 244 -7.12 13.14 18.82
N GLY A 245 -5.83 12.78 18.91
CA GLY A 245 -5.07 12.66 20.14
C GLY A 245 -5.19 11.29 20.83
N LYS A 246 -5.97 10.35 20.29
CA LYS A 246 -6.07 9.00 20.83
C LYS A 246 -4.77 8.23 20.61
N GLU A 247 -4.22 7.66 21.68
CA GLU A 247 -3.10 6.71 21.59
C GLU A 247 -3.61 5.28 21.33
N VAL A 248 -2.96 4.56 20.41
CA VAL A 248 -3.22 3.15 20.11
C VAL A 248 -1.90 2.38 20.22
N ARG A 249 -1.91 1.24 20.90
CA ARG A 249 -0.73 0.37 21.13
C ARG A 249 -1.00 -1.05 20.65
N ALA A 250 0.06 -1.76 20.24
CA ALA A 250 0.03 -3.15 19.84
C ALA A 250 -0.44 -4.09 20.96
#